data_7578874716afd5390a6ceac8ada5c36a
#
_entry.id   7578874716afd5390a6ceac8ada5c36a
#
_cell.length_a   1.000
_cell.length_b   1.000
_cell.length_c   1.000
_cell.angle_alpha   90.00
_cell.angle_beta   90.00
_cell.angle_gamma   90.00
#
_symmetry.space_group_name_H-M   'P 1'
#
loop_
_entity.id
_entity.type
_entity.pdbx_description
1 polymer ?
#
loop_
_entity_poly.entity_id
_entity_poly.type
_entity_poly.pdbx_seq_one_letter_code
_entity_poly.pdbx_strand_id
1 'polypeptide(L)'
;LATLYRNLVKELALTSPIGTLHVMVKGGDWVFGSHLVDEALQAVGLTRTQLPARLFCPQVVTDTGAKLSKSLIREGRAPLPEGAAPWMLDTRQWPGTVTEYADQLLAMAETLLSDPRHFFRSYSAAEIGRLITAPSPRSVPSR
;
A
#
# COMPACT_ATOMS: atom_id res chain seq x y z
N LEU A 1 2.99 22.21 -0.97
CA LEU A 1 1.71 22.89 -1.26
C LEU A 1 0.92 22.18 -2.37
N ALA A 2 1.50 21.89 -3.56
CA ALA A 2 0.79 21.27 -4.68
C ALA A 2 0.15 19.91 -4.33
N THR A 3 0.83 19.09 -3.54
CA THR A 3 0.31 17.78 -3.11
C THR A 3 -0.85 17.92 -2.14
N LEU A 4 -0.78 18.85 -1.18
CA LEU A 4 -1.88 19.12 -0.25
C LEU A 4 -3.11 19.63 -1.01
N TYR A 5 -2.94 20.62 -1.86
CA TYR A 5 -3.99 21.17 -2.69
C TYR A 5 -4.68 20.12 -3.56
N ARG A 6 -3.89 19.28 -4.25
CA ARG A 6 -4.43 18.20 -5.08
C ARG A 6 -5.25 17.19 -4.27
N ASN A 7 -4.80 16.82 -3.07
CA ASN A 7 -5.56 15.92 -2.21
C ASN A 7 -6.83 16.59 -1.69
N LEU A 8 -6.77 17.87 -1.31
CA LEU A 8 -7.93 18.63 -0.87
C LEU A 8 -9.01 18.66 -1.96
N VAL A 9 -8.67 19.07 -3.17
CA VAL A 9 -9.62 19.14 -4.30
C VAL A 9 -10.20 17.78 -4.63
N LYS A 10 -9.36 16.73 -4.64
CA LYS A 10 -9.80 15.35 -4.89
C LYS A 10 -10.78 14.86 -3.82
N GLU A 11 -10.51 15.10 -2.56
CA GLU A 11 -11.35 14.64 -1.46
C GLU A 11 -12.64 15.46 -1.36
N LEU A 12 -12.61 16.77 -1.65
CA LEU A 12 -13.83 17.58 -1.80
C LEU A 12 -14.74 17.05 -2.92
N ALA A 13 -14.16 16.72 -4.08
CA ALA A 13 -14.92 16.17 -5.20
C ALA A 13 -15.55 14.80 -4.91
N LEU A 14 -14.97 14.04 -3.95
CA LEU A 14 -15.49 12.76 -3.50
C LEU A 14 -16.43 12.89 -2.31
N THR A 15 -16.59 14.09 -1.72
CA THR A 15 -17.55 14.32 -0.65
C THR A 15 -18.96 14.06 -1.16
N SER A 16 -19.53 12.96 -0.72
CA SER A 16 -20.74 12.39 -1.30
C SER A 16 -22.01 12.84 -0.62
N PRO A 17 -23.12 12.71 -1.34
CA PRO A 17 -24.45 12.80 -0.74
C PRO A 17 -24.64 11.72 0.34
N ILE A 18 -25.58 11.98 1.22
CA ILE A 18 -25.99 11.16 2.38
C ILE A 18 -26.06 9.66 1.99
N GLY A 19 -25.38 8.83 2.78
CA GLY A 19 -25.45 7.37 2.67
C GLY A 19 -24.24 6.66 2.03
N THR A 20 -23.21 7.41 1.61
CA THR A 20 -21.97 6.80 1.09
C THR A 20 -20.82 6.98 2.06
N LEU A 21 -20.18 5.88 2.42
CA LEU A 21 -18.93 5.90 3.20
C LEU A 21 -17.73 5.98 2.25
N HIS A 22 -16.98 7.07 2.30
CA HIS A 22 -15.70 7.18 1.62
C HIS A 22 -14.57 6.69 2.51
N VAL A 23 -13.80 5.74 2.04
CA VAL A 23 -12.61 5.24 2.72
C VAL A 23 -11.37 5.58 1.90
N MET A 24 -10.51 6.42 2.48
CA MET A 24 -9.22 6.78 1.87
C MET A 24 -8.13 5.84 2.39
N VAL A 25 -7.67 4.93 1.55
CA VAL A 25 -6.59 3.99 1.87
C VAL A 25 -5.25 4.61 1.49
N LYS A 26 -4.32 4.72 2.43
CA LYS A 26 -2.98 5.31 2.24
C LYS A 26 -1.92 4.49 2.98
N GLY A 27 -0.65 4.65 2.60
CA GLY A 27 0.45 4.11 3.39
C GLY A 27 0.60 4.82 4.74
N GLY A 28 1.12 4.14 5.74
CA GLY A 28 1.31 4.68 7.09
C GLY A 28 2.19 5.95 7.14
N ASP A 29 3.06 6.17 6.16
CA ASP A 29 3.85 7.39 6.00
C ASP A 29 3.01 8.66 5.70
N TRP A 30 1.73 8.47 5.35
CA TRP A 30 0.79 9.56 5.06
C TRP A 30 -0.09 9.97 6.23
N VAL A 31 0.09 9.43 7.42
CA VAL A 31 -0.72 9.79 8.61
C VAL A 31 -0.70 11.31 8.84
N PHE A 32 0.49 11.90 8.97
CA PHE A 32 0.64 13.35 9.18
C PHE A 32 0.05 14.19 8.03
N GLY A 33 0.36 13.81 6.77
CA GLY A 33 -0.18 14.50 5.60
C GLY A 33 -1.71 14.41 5.50
N SER A 34 -2.29 13.33 6.00
CA SER A 34 -3.75 13.15 6.04
C SER A 34 -4.43 14.05 7.07
N HIS A 35 -3.81 14.26 8.24
CA HIS A 35 -4.30 15.24 9.22
C HIS A 35 -4.35 16.65 8.65
N LEU A 36 -3.30 17.08 7.93
CA LEU A 36 -3.30 18.39 7.27
C LEU A 36 -4.42 18.53 6.23
N VAL A 37 -4.75 17.44 5.52
CA VAL A 37 -5.89 17.44 4.58
C VAL A 37 -7.19 17.54 5.34
N ASP A 38 -7.37 16.83 6.45
CA ASP A 38 -8.58 16.89 7.27
C ASP A 38 -8.81 18.29 7.86
N GLU A 39 -7.76 18.92 8.37
CA GLU A 39 -7.81 20.30 8.86
C GLU A 39 -8.18 21.28 7.73
N ALA A 40 -7.61 21.10 6.54
CA ALA A 40 -7.94 21.93 5.40
C ALA A 40 -9.39 21.70 4.92
N LEU A 41 -9.91 20.46 4.94
CA LEU A 41 -11.31 20.16 4.62
C LEU A 41 -12.26 20.81 5.62
N GLN A 42 -11.94 20.79 6.91
CA GLN A 42 -12.72 21.48 7.94
C GLN A 42 -12.67 23.00 7.78
N ALA A 43 -11.50 23.55 7.43
CA ALA A 43 -11.35 25.00 7.17
C ALA A 43 -12.19 25.50 6.00
N VAL A 44 -12.49 24.64 5.01
CA VAL A 44 -13.40 24.98 3.90
C VAL A 44 -14.85 24.58 4.17
N GLY A 45 -15.19 24.22 5.41
CA GLY A 45 -16.57 24.09 5.89
C GLY A 45 -17.09 22.66 6.07
N LEU A 46 -16.28 21.61 5.86
CA LEU A 46 -16.72 20.24 6.15
C LEU A 46 -16.79 19.99 7.66
N THR A 47 -17.82 19.30 8.08
CA THR A 47 -17.93 18.79 9.44
C THR A 47 -17.11 17.48 9.60
N ARG A 48 -16.78 17.09 10.82
CA ARG A 48 -16.07 15.83 11.09
C ARG A 48 -16.78 14.59 10.53
N THR A 49 -18.09 14.59 10.50
CA THR A 49 -18.89 13.46 9.97
C THR A 49 -18.89 13.38 8.45
N GLN A 50 -18.45 14.43 7.76
CA GLN A 50 -18.31 14.48 6.32
C GLN A 50 -16.89 14.15 5.85
N LEU A 51 -15.93 14.07 6.77
CA LEU A 51 -14.57 13.66 6.43
C LEU A 51 -14.55 12.19 6.00
N PRO A 52 -13.70 11.83 5.04
CA PRO A 52 -13.52 10.42 4.67
C PRO A 52 -12.92 9.63 5.83
N ALA A 53 -13.36 8.39 6.01
CA ALA A 53 -12.68 7.46 6.89
C ALA A 53 -11.27 7.19 6.33
N ARG A 54 -10.27 7.06 7.22
CA ARG A 54 -8.88 6.83 6.80
C ARG A 54 -8.40 5.47 7.26
N LEU A 55 -7.93 4.69 6.32
CA LEU A 55 -7.27 3.41 6.57
C LEU A 55 -5.81 3.53 6.15
N PHE A 56 -4.90 3.31 7.09
CA PHE A 56 -3.46 3.33 6.83
C PHE A 56 -2.93 1.91 6.72
N CYS A 57 -2.37 1.59 5.55
CA CYS A 57 -1.77 0.29 5.30
C CYS A 57 -0.38 0.20 5.94
N PRO A 58 0.02 -1.00 6.39
CA PRO A 58 1.38 -1.30 6.82
C PRO A 58 2.41 -0.88 5.78
N GLN A 59 3.61 -0.56 6.23
CA GLN A 59 4.74 -0.29 5.35
C GLN A 59 5.63 -1.52 5.22
N VAL A 60 6.23 -1.68 4.05
CA VAL A 60 7.36 -2.59 3.89
C VAL A 60 8.63 -1.80 4.22
N VAL A 61 9.41 -2.32 5.13
CA VAL A 61 10.62 -1.67 5.65
C VAL A 61 11.86 -2.55 5.39
N THR A 62 13.02 -1.90 5.38
CA THR A 62 14.33 -2.55 5.38
C THR A 62 14.65 -3.08 6.77
N ASP A 63 15.72 -3.83 6.91
CA ASP A 63 16.21 -4.38 8.19
C ASP A 63 16.57 -3.26 9.20
N THR A 64 16.87 -2.06 8.70
CA THR A 64 17.11 -0.86 9.54
C THR A 64 15.82 -0.14 9.94
N GLY A 65 14.64 -0.64 9.54
CA GLY A 65 13.35 -0.01 9.79
C GLY A 65 13.00 1.15 8.85
N ALA A 66 13.86 1.47 7.88
CA ALA A 66 13.57 2.49 6.90
C ALA A 66 12.54 1.99 5.87
N LYS A 67 11.63 2.87 5.45
CA LYS A 67 10.65 2.52 4.39
C LYS A 67 11.36 2.06 3.12
N LEU A 68 10.93 0.94 2.59
CA LEU A 68 11.44 0.40 1.33
C LEU A 68 11.09 1.34 0.17
N SER A 69 12.12 1.83 -0.53
CA SER A 69 11.96 2.70 -1.69
C SER A 69 12.28 1.96 -2.99
N LYS A 70 11.24 1.63 -3.75
CA LYS A 70 11.39 0.96 -5.05
C LYS A 70 12.24 1.78 -6.04
N SER A 71 12.13 3.10 -6.01
CA SER A 71 12.92 3.97 -6.91
C SER A 71 14.40 3.89 -6.59
N LEU A 72 14.79 3.98 -5.32
CA LEU A 72 16.19 3.88 -4.92
C LEU A 72 16.82 2.54 -5.31
N ILE A 73 16.06 1.45 -5.17
CA ILE A 73 16.54 0.11 -5.55
C ILE A 73 16.69 0.02 -7.08
N ARG A 74 15.69 0.49 -7.85
CA ARG A 74 15.76 0.48 -9.32
C ARG A 74 16.89 1.33 -9.88
N GLU A 75 17.25 2.41 -9.19
CA GLU A 75 18.36 3.29 -9.55
C GLU A 75 19.72 2.77 -9.05
N GLY A 76 19.76 1.61 -8.39
CA GLY A 76 20.98 1.04 -7.80
C GLY A 76 21.54 1.81 -6.59
N ARG A 77 20.74 2.71 -6.01
CA ARG A 77 21.11 3.57 -4.87
C ARG A 77 20.83 2.92 -3.51
N ALA A 78 20.07 1.84 -3.50
CA ALA A 78 19.84 1.00 -2.33
C ALA A 78 19.91 -0.48 -2.75
N PRO A 79 20.41 -1.38 -1.88
CA PRO A 79 20.40 -2.80 -2.14
C PRO A 79 18.98 -3.36 -2.10
N LEU A 80 18.76 -4.48 -2.79
CA LEU A 80 17.55 -5.25 -2.64
C LEU A 80 17.54 -5.87 -1.23
N PRO A 81 16.47 -5.71 -0.44
CA PRO A 81 16.39 -6.31 0.88
C PRO A 81 16.47 -7.83 0.84
N GLU A 82 17.01 -8.42 1.88
CA GLU A 82 17.02 -9.86 2.03
C GLU A 82 15.59 -10.43 1.97
N GLY A 83 15.41 -11.53 1.27
CA GLY A 83 14.11 -12.17 1.06
C GLY A 83 13.16 -11.43 0.11
N ALA A 84 13.58 -10.32 -0.50
CA ALA A 84 12.77 -9.67 -1.53
C ALA A 84 12.89 -10.45 -2.86
N ALA A 85 11.73 -10.78 -3.43
CA ALA A 85 11.67 -11.39 -4.75
C ALA A 85 11.59 -10.32 -5.86
N PRO A 86 12.13 -10.56 -7.07
CA PRO A 86 12.12 -9.59 -8.18
C PRO A 86 10.73 -9.05 -8.53
N TRP A 87 9.68 -9.87 -8.46
CA TRP A 87 8.31 -9.47 -8.73
C TRP A 87 7.77 -8.40 -7.75
N MET A 88 8.34 -8.26 -6.56
CA MET A 88 7.95 -7.20 -5.59
C MET A 88 8.32 -5.80 -6.10
N LEU A 89 9.32 -5.71 -6.97
CA LEU A 89 9.73 -4.47 -7.62
C LEU A 89 9.07 -4.28 -8.98
N ASP A 90 8.87 -5.37 -9.70
CA ASP A 90 8.30 -5.38 -11.04
C ASP A 90 7.37 -6.59 -11.20
N THR A 91 6.07 -6.32 -11.20
CA THR A 91 5.02 -7.36 -11.30
C THR A 91 5.12 -8.21 -12.56
N ARG A 92 5.78 -7.72 -13.62
CA ARG A 92 6.04 -8.49 -14.84
C ARG A 92 6.99 -9.68 -14.62
N GLN A 93 7.71 -9.68 -13.50
CA GLN A 93 8.59 -10.78 -13.07
C GLN A 93 7.88 -11.81 -12.20
N TRP A 94 6.56 -11.71 -12.05
CA TRP A 94 5.78 -12.75 -11.40
C TRP A 94 5.86 -14.05 -12.22
N PRO A 95 6.22 -15.20 -11.60
CA PRO A 95 6.46 -16.45 -12.35
C PRO A 95 5.18 -17.18 -12.77
N GLY A 96 4.03 -16.73 -12.30
CA GLY A 96 2.72 -17.32 -12.61
C GLY A 96 1.86 -16.47 -13.53
N THR A 97 0.57 -16.80 -13.57
CA THR A 97 -0.45 -16.03 -14.31
C THR A 97 -0.88 -14.79 -13.52
N VAL A 98 -1.53 -13.84 -14.20
CA VAL A 98 -2.14 -12.66 -13.56
C VAL A 98 -3.24 -13.07 -12.58
N THR A 99 -3.99 -14.12 -12.88
CA THR A 99 -5.03 -14.65 -11.98
C THR A 99 -4.42 -15.17 -10.70
N GLU A 100 -3.39 -16.01 -10.78
CA GLU A 100 -2.68 -16.51 -9.60
C GLU A 100 -2.10 -15.36 -8.76
N TYR A 101 -1.58 -14.31 -9.39
CA TYR A 101 -1.11 -13.12 -8.67
C TYR A 101 -2.24 -12.41 -7.93
N ALA A 102 -3.38 -12.22 -8.59
CA ALA A 102 -4.56 -11.59 -7.99
C ALA A 102 -5.11 -12.41 -6.81
N ASP A 103 -5.19 -13.73 -6.95
CA ASP A 103 -5.64 -14.63 -5.89
C ASP A 103 -4.72 -14.56 -4.65
N GLN A 104 -3.41 -14.51 -4.86
CA GLN A 104 -2.44 -14.34 -3.77
C GLN A 104 -2.57 -12.98 -3.08
N LEU A 105 -2.81 -11.90 -3.83
CA LEU A 105 -3.05 -10.58 -3.25
C LEU A 105 -4.35 -10.54 -2.43
N LEU A 106 -5.42 -11.19 -2.91
CA LEU A 106 -6.69 -11.29 -2.18
C LEU A 106 -6.53 -12.08 -0.90
N ALA A 107 -5.86 -13.23 -0.94
CA ALA A 107 -5.57 -14.04 0.24
C ALA A 107 -4.72 -13.28 1.28
N MET A 108 -3.71 -12.53 0.83
CA MET A 108 -2.93 -11.66 1.70
C MET A 108 -3.80 -10.56 2.31
N ALA A 109 -4.65 -9.92 1.52
CA ALA A 109 -5.55 -8.88 2.00
C ALA A 109 -6.54 -9.44 3.04
N GLU A 110 -7.11 -10.61 2.81
CA GLU A 110 -7.97 -11.30 3.78
C GLU A 110 -7.24 -11.57 5.09
N THR A 111 -6.02 -12.09 5.01
CA THR A 111 -5.17 -12.34 6.20
C THR A 111 -4.91 -11.04 6.97
N LEU A 112 -4.57 -9.95 6.29
CA LEU A 112 -4.29 -8.66 6.92
C LEU A 112 -5.55 -8.01 7.51
N LEU A 113 -6.70 -8.18 6.89
CA LEU A 113 -7.98 -7.63 7.33
C LEU A 113 -8.63 -8.44 8.46
N SER A 114 -8.30 -9.72 8.60
CA SER A 114 -8.86 -10.59 9.64
C SER A 114 -8.40 -10.22 11.05
N ASP A 115 -7.25 -9.54 11.18
CA ASP A 115 -6.71 -9.09 12.46
C ASP A 115 -6.24 -7.62 12.37
N PRO A 116 -6.93 -6.69 13.04
CA PRO A 116 -6.57 -5.26 13.00
C PRO A 116 -5.14 -4.96 13.41
N ARG A 117 -4.49 -5.81 14.22
CA ARG A 117 -3.09 -5.63 14.63
C ARG A 117 -2.12 -5.57 13.46
N HIS A 118 -2.48 -6.17 12.32
CA HIS A 118 -1.69 -6.11 11.10
C HIS A 118 -1.52 -4.67 10.56
N PHE A 119 -2.45 -3.76 10.86
CA PHE A 119 -2.37 -2.36 10.46
C PHE A 119 -1.46 -1.50 11.35
N PHE A 120 -1.06 -2.01 12.51
CA PHE A 120 -0.24 -1.28 13.48
C PHE A 120 1.22 -1.72 13.51
N ARG A 121 1.68 -2.43 12.49
CA ARG A 121 3.07 -2.88 12.37
C ARG A 121 3.60 -2.69 10.96
N SER A 122 4.91 -2.65 10.81
CA SER A 122 5.59 -2.73 9.52
C SER A 122 5.95 -4.18 9.19
N TYR A 123 6.24 -4.46 7.92
CA TYR A 123 6.62 -5.77 7.41
C TYR A 123 7.97 -5.69 6.71
N SER A 124 8.80 -6.72 6.86
CA SER A 124 9.96 -6.91 6.00
C SER A 124 9.55 -7.50 4.65
N ALA A 125 10.43 -7.38 3.65
CA ALA A 125 10.20 -8.03 2.36
C ALA A 125 10.06 -9.56 2.49
N ALA A 126 10.84 -10.18 3.37
CA ALA A 126 10.75 -11.60 3.64
C ALA A 126 9.40 -12.02 4.26
N GLU A 127 8.83 -11.21 5.15
CA GLU A 127 7.49 -11.47 5.70
C GLU A 127 6.41 -11.37 4.62
N ILE A 128 6.48 -10.37 3.75
CA ILE A 128 5.56 -10.25 2.60
C ILE A 128 5.72 -11.45 1.65
N GLY A 129 6.96 -11.91 1.41
CA GLY A 129 7.22 -13.10 0.60
C GLY A 129 6.63 -14.38 1.16
N ARG A 130 6.44 -14.48 2.49
CA ARG A 130 5.74 -15.61 3.11
C ARG A 130 4.22 -15.51 3.00
N LEU A 131 3.67 -14.29 2.95
CA LEU A 131 2.24 -14.05 2.77
C LEU A 131 1.80 -14.24 1.32
N ILE A 132 2.70 -13.97 0.37
CA ILE A 132 2.46 -14.12 -1.06
C ILE A 132 3.38 -15.23 -1.58
N THR A 133 2.83 -16.43 -1.76
CA THR A 133 3.59 -17.58 -2.24
C THR A 133 3.60 -17.58 -3.77
N ALA A 134 4.71 -17.16 -4.36
CA ALA A 134 4.90 -17.27 -5.81
C ALA A 134 5.00 -18.75 -6.23
N PRO A 135 4.36 -19.16 -7.32
CA PRO A 135 4.52 -20.50 -7.86
C PRO A 135 6.00 -20.74 -8.25
N SER A 136 6.47 -21.96 -8.11
CA SER A 136 7.79 -22.32 -8.60
C SER A 136 7.88 -22.05 -10.11
N PRO A 137 9.00 -21.51 -10.60
CA PRO A 137 9.22 -21.32 -12.04
C PRO A 137 8.93 -22.64 -12.76
N ARG A 138 8.03 -22.60 -13.75
CA ARG A 138 7.78 -23.79 -14.57
C ARG A 138 9.06 -24.12 -15.28
N SER A 139 9.61 -25.33 -15.05
CA SER A 139 10.71 -25.84 -15.84
C SER A 139 10.27 -25.86 -17.30
N VAL A 140 10.89 -25.03 -18.12
CA VAL A 140 10.70 -25.10 -19.58
C VAL A 140 11.27 -26.43 -20.02
N PRO A 141 10.48 -27.35 -20.62
CA PRO A 141 11.04 -28.58 -21.14
C PRO A 141 12.07 -28.19 -22.20
N SER A 142 13.31 -28.61 -22.00
CA SER A 142 14.37 -28.51 -23.03
C SER A 142 13.89 -29.24 -24.27
N ARG A 143 13.76 -28.48 -25.35
CA ARG A 143 13.52 -29.02 -26.70
C ARG A 143 14.77 -29.69 -27.25
#